data_57dca6d8b72383711030b44485af8eff
#
_entry.id   57dca6d8b72383711030b44485af8eff
#
_cell.length_a   1.000
_cell.length_b   1.000
_cell.length_c   1.000
_cell.angle_alpha   90.00
_cell.angle_beta   90.00
_cell.angle_gamma   90.00
#
_symmetry.space_group_name_H-M   'P 1'
#
loop_
_entity.id
_entity.type
_entity.pdbx_description
1 polymer ?
#
loop_
_entity_poly.entity_id
_entity_poly.type
_entity_poly.pdbx_seq_one_letter_code
_entity_poly.pdbx_strand_id
1 'polypeptide(L)'
;MYGRMTRIQTSPDTLEKGIAFFKETVVPGAKSTPGNAGAVLLVDRKKGTVVGITLWDTAQALNASEQFGISSRTQSAAATGGQIVNVHRYEQVIADRAQPAKAGTFVRLNTVAGTPDKVENAIKFIQKQVLPALQSQKGYRALIMNVDRTTGQSTVSTVWDTQADLEASESKVSSLRRDAADAAGAADVKVEMFESVFAEVKQPSRV
;
A
#
# COMPACT_ATOMS: atom_id res chain seq x y z
N MET A 1 -3.04 -7.77 10.71
CA MET A 1 -1.76 -7.64 9.98
C MET A 1 -1.31 -6.20 10.06
N TYR A 2 -0.01 -5.96 10.11
CA TYR A 2 0.57 -4.62 10.24
C TYR A 2 1.53 -4.34 9.10
N GLY A 3 1.68 -3.08 8.67
CA GLY A 3 2.52 -2.72 7.53
C GLY A 3 3.47 -1.56 7.84
N ARG A 4 4.66 -1.62 7.26
CA ARG A 4 5.55 -0.47 7.12
C ARG A 4 5.59 -0.09 5.65
N MET A 5 5.20 1.13 5.36
CA MET A 5 5.24 1.72 4.01
C MET A 5 6.36 2.76 3.98
N THR A 6 7.32 2.59 3.13
CA THR A 6 8.44 3.52 2.91
C THR A 6 8.34 4.11 1.52
N ARG A 7 8.33 5.42 1.42
CA ARG A 7 8.36 6.14 0.15
C ARG A 7 9.77 6.69 -0.08
N ILE A 8 10.31 6.38 -1.26
CA ILE A 8 11.59 6.92 -1.74
C ILE A 8 11.32 7.66 -3.04
N GLN A 9 11.83 8.88 -3.15
CA GLN A 9 11.87 9.64 -4.39
C GLN A 9 13.25 9.48 -5.01
N THR A 10 13.30 9.01 -6.25
CA THR A 10 14.52 8.84 -7.04
C THR A 10 14.31 9.38 -8.44
N SER A 11 15.31 9.26 -9.33
CA SER A 11 15.10 9.57 -10.73
C SER A 11 14.52 8.36 -11.49
N PRO A 12 13.76 8.59 -12.58
CA PRO A 12 13.30 7.51 -13.44
C PRO A 12 14.43 6.58 -13.91
N ASP A 13 15.62 7.14 -14.18
CA ASP A 13 16.78 6.40 -14.70
C ASP A 13 17.39 5.40 -13.70
N THR A 14 17.21 5.65 -12.39
CA THR A 14 17.75 4.78 -11.34
C THR A 14 16.70 3.85 -10.73
N LEU A 15 15.46 3.94 -11.20
CA LEU A 15 14.33 3.19 -10.65
C LEU A 15 14.54 1.67 -10.74
N GLU A 16 15.09 1.17 -11.85
CA GLU A 16 15.38 -0.27 -12.02
C GLU A 16 16.41 -0.77 -11.01
N LYS A 17 17.38 0.06 -10.60
CA LYS A 17 18.33 -0.29 -9.53
C LYS A 17 17.60 -0.47 -8.20
N GLY A 18 16.62 0.39 -7.92
CA GLY A 18 15.77 0.28 -6.71
C GLY A 18 14.90 -0.98 -6.72
N ILE A 19 14.33 -1.34 -7.87
CA ILE A 19 13.55 -2.57 -8.06
C ILE A 19 14.41 -3.80 -7.82
N ALA A 20 15.60 -3.85 -8.44
CA ALA A 20 16.54 -4.95 -8.26
C ALA A 20 16.98 -5.07 -6.79
N PHE A 21 17.39 -3.96 -6.16
CA PHE A 21 17.78 -3.95 -4.74
C PHE A 21 16.66 -4.45 -3.83
N PHE A 22 15.42 -4.03 -4.08
CA PHE A 22 14.28 -4.50 -3.29
C PHE A 22 14.10 -6.02 -3.40
N LYS A 23 14.14 -6.56 -4.61
CA LYS A 23 13.95 -8.00 -4.87
C LYS A 23 15.11 -8.85 -4.31
N GLU A 24 16.34 -8.38 -4.45
CA GLU A 24 17.55 -9.16 -4.14
C GLU A 24 18.00 -9.00 -2.68
N THR A 25 17.67 -7.90 -2.03
CA THR A 25 18.12 -7.59 -0.67
C THR A 25 16.98 -7.43 0.32
N VAL A 26 16.01 -6.56 0.02
CA VAL A 26 14.93 -6.25 0.99
C VAL A 26 14.00 -7.44 1.18
N VAL A 27 13.58 -8.11 0.11
CA VAL A 27 12.66 -9.25 0.19
C VAL A 27 13.28 -10.43 0.95
N PRO A 28 14.49 -10.91 0.64
CA PRO A 28 15.12 -11.98 1.43
C PRO A 28 15.31 -11.59 2.89
N GLY A 29 15.79 -10.38 3.17
CA GLY A 29 15.96 -9.89 4.55
C GLY A 29 14.65 -9.80 5.32
N ALA A 30 13.56 -9.33 4.68
CA ALA A 30 12.24 -9.33 5.29
C ALA A 30 11.77 -10.76 5.60
N LYS A 31 11.89 -11.68 4.63
CA LYS A 31 11.48 -13.09 4.78
C LYS A 31 12.22 -13.81 5.91
N SER A 32 13.49 -13.49 6.15
CA SER A 32 14.29 -14.07 7.24
C SER A 32 13.94 -13.47 8.61
N THR A 33 13.20 -12.37 8.65
CA THR A 33 12.82 -11.72 9.92
C THR A 33 11.53 -12.36 10.46
N PRO A 34 11.50 -12.80 11.73
CA PRO A 34 10.34 -13.44 12.32
C PRO A 34 9.06 -12.59 12.23
N GLY A 35 7.95 -13.23 11.89
CA GLY A 35 6.65 -12.58 11.77
C GLY A 35 6.45 -11.80 10.46
N ASN A 36 7.36 -11.91 9.48
CA ASN A 36 7.12 -11.35 8.16
C ASN A 36 5.94 -12.04 7.47
N ALA A 37 5.01 -11.24 6.98
CA ALA A 37 3.79 -11.69 6.30
C ALA A 37 3.79 -11.34 4.80
N GLY A 38 4.84 -10.68 4.30
CA GLY A 38 4.98 -10.38 2.88
C GLY A 38 5.65 -9.07 2.59
N ALA A 39 5.80 -8.81 1.29
CA ALA A 39 6.33 -7.56 0.78
C ALA A 39 5.67 -7.18 -0.55
N VAL A 40 5.55 -5.88 -0.80
CA VAL A 40 5.02 -5.30 -2.04
C VAL A 40 5.90 -4.14 -2.45
N LEU A 41 6.17 -3.99 -3.75
CA LEU A 41 6.86 -2.84 -4.31
C LEU A 41 6.00 -2.19 -5.39
N LEU A 42 5.67 -0.94 -5.17
CA LEU A 42 4.93 -0.10 -6.10
C LEU A 42 5.87 0.96 -6.70
N VAL A 43 5.72 1.25 -7.98
CA VAL A 43 6.54 2.26 -8.67
C VAL A 43 5.67 3.17 -9.54
N ASP A 44 5.98 4.47 -9.52
CA ASP A 44 5.57 5.43 -10.55
C ASP A 44 6.79 5.70 -11.44
N ARG A 45 6.82 5.08 -12.62
CA ARG A 45 7.96 5.16 -13.53
C ARG A 45 8.18 6.56 -14.06
N LYS A 46 7.12 7.36 -14.20
CA LYS A 46 7.22 8.73 -14.74
C LYS A 46 7.82 9.69 -13.73
N LYS A 47 7.45 9.52 -12.45
CA LYS A 47 7.88 10.40 -11.36
C LYS A 47 9.14 9.90 -10.64
N GLY A 48 9.59 8.68 -10.90
CA GLY A 48 10.68 8.06 -10.13
C GLY A 48 10.31 7.80 -8.67
N THR A 49 9.03 7.58 -8.36
CA THR A 49 8.59 7.30 -7.00
C THR A 49 8.54 5.80 -6.75
N VAL A 50 9.12 5.38 -5.63
CA VAL A 50 9.10 3.99 -5.15
C VAL A 50 8.38 3.93 -3.81
N VAL A 51 7.46 2.97 -3.65
CA VAL A 51 6.77 2.68 -2.39
C VAL A 51 7.00 1.23 -2.04
N GLY A 52 7.93 0.99 -1.11
CA GLY A 52 8.19 -0.33 -0.54
C GLY A 52 7.30 -0.59 0.67
N ILE A 53 6.62 -1.73 0.68
CA ILE A 53 5.73 -2.13 1.78
C ILE A 53 6.22 -3.47 2.31
N THR A 54 6.45 -3.57 3.62
CA THR A 54 6.69 -4.84 4.32
C THR A 54 5.53 -5.10 5.27
N LEU A 55 5.04 -6.34 5.30
CA LEU A 55 3.90 -6.77 6.08
C LEU A 55 4.32 -7.71 7.20
N TRP A 56 3.64 -7.63 8.34
CA TRP A 56 3.98 -8.31 9.58
C TRP A 56 2.72 -8.87 10.23
N ASP A 57 2.82 -10.06 10.81
CA ASP A 57 1.68 -10.74 11.41
C ASP A 57 1.12 -9.96 12.62
N THR A 58 2.01 -9.32 13.40
CA THR A 58 1.65 -8.58 14.63
C THR A 58 2.32 -7.22 14.71
N ALA A 59 1.80 -6.33 15.55
CA ALA A 59 2.44 -5.06 15.88
C ALA A 59 3.82 -5.26 16.53
N GLN A 60 3.95 -6.31 17.33
CA GLN A 60 5.22 -6.67 17.98
C GLN A 60 6.27 -7.06 16.92
N ALA A 61 5.92 -7.89 15.94
CA ALA A 61 6.82 -8.26 14.84
C ALA A 61 7.22 -7.03 13.99
N LEU A 62 6.26 -6.14 13.68
CA LEU A 62 6.54 -4.86 13.02
C LEU A 62 7.57 -4.04 13.81
N ASN A 63 7.41 -3.92 15.13
CA ASN A 63 8.31 -3.15 15.98
C ASN A 63 9.69 -3.83 16.09
N ALA A 64 9.74 -5.14 16.27
CA ALA A 64 11.00 -5.91 16.33
C ALA A 64 11.80 -5.81 15.02
N SER A 65 11.13 -5.63 13.88
CA SER A 65 11.75 -5.47 12.57
C SER A 65 12.33 -4.07 12.30
N GLU A 66 12.36 -3.14 13.29
CA GLU A 66 12.73 -1.74 13.01
C GLU A 66 14.17 -1.56 12.55
N GLN A 67 15.13 -2.27 13.13
CA GLN A 67 16.54 -2.20 12.71
C GLN A 67 16.70 -2.68 11.25
N PHE A 68 16.05 -3.76 10.88
CA PHE A 68 15.96 -4.20 9.49
C PHE A 68 15.32 -3.11 8.61
N GLY A 69 14.21 -2.52 9.06
CA GLY A 69 13.52 -1.45 8.34
C GLY A 69 14.40 -0.21 8.12
N ILE A 70 15.18 0.22 9.13
CA ILE A 70 16.12 1.35 9.01
C ILE A 70 17.22 1.02 8.00
N SER A 71 17.88 -0.12 8.16
CA SER A 71 18.96 -0.56 7.29
C SER A 71 18.51 -0.67 5.84
N SER A 72 17.40 -1.37 5.58
CA SER A 72 16.92 -1.60 4.22
C SER A 72 16.49 -0.32 3.50
N ARG A 73 15.79 0.62 4.15
CA ARG A 73 15.41 1.88 3.51
C ARG A 73 16.59 2.81 3.24
N THR A 74 17.57 2.85 4.15
CA THR A 74 18.79 3.64 3.96
C THR A 74 19.59 3.11 2.78
N GLN A 75 19.78 1.80 2.69
CA GLN A 75 20.50 1.16 1.58
C GLN A 75 19.74 1.29 0.27
N SER A 76 18.38 1.19 0.28
CA SER A 76 17.55 1.41 -0.92
C SER A 76 17.70 2.84 -1.45
N ALA A 77 17.70 3.84 -0.56
CA ALA A 77 17.92 5.22 -0.96
C ALA A 77 19.34 5.42 -1.54
N ALA A 78 20.35 4.87 -0.89
CA ALA A 78 21.73 4.94 -1.38
C ALA A 78 21.91 4.26 -2.75
N ALA A 79 21.33 3.07 -2.95
CA ALA A 79 21.41 2.33 -4.22
C ALA A 79 20.82 3.08 -5.42
N THR A 80 19.85 3.96 -5.17
CA THR A 80 19.17 4.74 -6.21
C THR A 80 19.62 6.20 -6.28
N GLY A 81 20.43 6.67 -5.34
CA GLY A 81 20.69 8.10 -5.13
C GLY A 81 19.44 8.88 -4.73
N GLY A 82 18.42 8.18 -4.24
CA GLY A 82 17.13 8.74 -3.88
C GLY A 82 17.06 9.25 -2.44
N GLN A 83 15.94 9.89 -2.11
CA GLN A 83 15.64 10.40 -0.77
C GLN A 83 14.44 9.69 -0.16
N ILE A 84 14.54 9.33 1.12
CA ILE A 84 13.40 8.81 1.89
C ILE A 84 12.47 9.99 2.17
N VAL A 85 11.28 9.95 1.58
CA VAL A 85 10.28 11.01 1.73
C VAL A 85 9.49 10.85 3.02
N ASN A 86 9.02 9.62 3.27
CA ASN A 86 8.30 9.30 4.50
C ASN A 86 8.34 7.79 4.79
N VAL A 87 8.03 7.48 6.05
CA VAL A 87 7.83 6.11 6.53
C VAL A 87 6.59 6.11 7.41
N HIS A 88 5.60 5.31 7.03
CA HIS A 88 4.35 5.14 7.78
C HIS A 88 4.21 3.72 8.29
N ARG A 89 3.60 3.57 9.45
CA ARG A 89 3.23 2.29 10.05
C ARG A 89 1.72 2.23 10.18
N TYR A 90 1.16 1.13 9.78
CA TYR A 90 -0.29 0.96 9.71
C TYR A 90 -0.74 -0.38 10.26
N GLU A 91 -1.95 -0.39 10.81
CA GLU A 91 -2.76 -1.58 10.94
C GLU A 91 -3.55 -1.79 9.65
N GLN A 92 -3.52 -3.00 9.08
CA GLN A 92 -4.36 -3.38 7.95
C GLN A 92 -5.73 -3.81 8.48
N VAL A 93 -6.74 -2.99 8.24
CA VAL A 93 -8.11 -3.17 8.78
C VAL A 93 -9.08 -3.77 7.78
N ILE A 94 -8.81 -3.61 6.47
CA ILE A 94 -9.54 -4.29 5.39
C ILE A 94 -8.53 -4.93 4.45
N ALA A 95 -8.78 -6.18 4.09
CA ALA A 95 -7.98 -6.92 3.11
C ALA A 95 -8.89 -7.84 2.29
N ASP A 96 -9.69 -7.23 1.41
CA ASP A 96 -10.44 -7.97 0.40
C ASP A 96 -9.51 -8.32 -0.75
N ARG A 97 -9.32 -9.61 -1.01
CA ARG A 97 -8.49 -10.13 -2.09
C ARG A 97 -9.31 -11.11 -2.91
N ALA A 98 -9.92 -10.61 -3.99
CA ALA A 98 -10.62 -11.45 -4.97
C ALA A 98 -9.64 -12.35 -5.74
N GLN A 99 -8.38 -11.91 -5.84
CA GLN A 99 -7.30 -12.63 -6.54
C GLN A 99 -6.00 -12.57 -5.73
N PRO A 100 -5.11 -13.57 -5.83
CA PRO A 100 -3.80 -13.53 -5.20
C PRO A 100 -2.97 -12.31 -5.62
N ALA A 101 -2.14 -11.81 -4.70
CA ALA A 101 -1.20 -10.75 -5.01
C ALA A 101 -0.19 -11.22 -6.06
N LYS A 102 0.08 -10.37 -7.05
CA LYS A 102 1.09 -10.64 -8.09
C LYS A 102 1.71 -9.34 -8.61
N ALA A 103 2.91 -9.43 -9.17
CA ALA A 103 3.52 -8.37 -9.96
C ALA A 103 2.77 -8.16 -11.30
N GLY A 104 2.99 -7.00 -11.94
CA GLY A 104 2.36 -6.63 -13.21
C GLY A 104 0.90 -6.21 -13.07
N THR A 105 0.49 -5.79 -11.87
CA THR A 105 -0.83 -5.22 -11.59
C THR A 105 -0.72 -3.72 -11.38
N PHE A 106 -1.83 -3.01 -11.44
CA PHE A 106 -1.90 -1.56 -11.28
C PHE A 106 -2.65 -1.21 -10.01
N VAL A 107 -2.15 -0.20 -9.29
CA VAL A 107 -2.64 0.17 -7.97
C VAL A 107 -3.02 1.64 -7.95
N ARG A 108 -4.26 1.95 -7.56
CA ARG A 108 -4.63 3.29 -7.12
C ARG A 108 -4.46 3.36 -5.61
N LEU A 109 -3.57 4.21 -5.16
CA LEU A 109 -3.30 4.48 -3.75
C LEU A 109 -3.93 5.81 -3.36
N ASN A 110 -4.93 5.76 -2.50
CA ASN A 110 -5.55 6.95 -1.91
C ASN A 110 -4.96 7.12 -0.51
N THR A 111 -4.38 8.29 -0.22
CA THR A 111 -3.92 8.67 1.11
C THR A 111 -4.87 9.70 1.69
N VAL A 112 -5.38 9.45 2.88
CA VAL A 112 -6.42 10.24 3.54
C VAL A 112 -5.90 10.70 4.89
N ALA A 113 -5.86 12.02 5.11
CA ALA A 113 -5.53 12.62 6.39
C ALA A 113 -6.81 12.80 7.23
N GLY A 114 -7.34 11.68 7.71
CA GLY A 114 -8.53 11.64 8.55
C GLY A 114 -8.24 11.97 10.01
N THR A 115 -9.25 11.81 10.87
CA THR A 115 -9.12 12.02 12.31
C THR A 115 -9.31 10.71 13.08
N PRO A 116 -8.65 10.53 14.25
CA PRO A 116 -8.70 9.28 15.00
C PRO A 116 -10.11 8.83 15.39
N ASP A 117 -10.98 9.75 15.75
CA ASP A 117 -12.37 9.50 16.14
C ASP A 117 -13.27 9.06 14.96
N LYS A 118 -12.84 9.28 13.72
CA LYS A 118 -13.58 8.90 12.50
C LYS A 118 -13.09 7.61 11.84
N VAL A 119 -12.03 7.00 12.33
CA VAL A 119 -11.46 5.77 11.74
C VAL A 119 -12.52 4.67 11.57
N GLU A 120 -13.34 4.39 12.60
CA GLU A 120 -14.36 3.35 12.51
C GLU A 120 -15.49 3.69 11.52
N ASN A 121 -15.81 4.97 11.38
CA ASN A 121 -16.78 5.42 10.39
C ASN A 121 -16.27 5.21 8.96
N ALA A 122 -14.99 5.55 8.72
CA ALA A 122 -14.33 5.33 7.43
C ALA A 122 -14.28 3.83 7.08
N ILE A 123 -13.90 2.96 8.04
CA ILE A 123 -13.87 1.50 7.85
C ILE A 123 -15.26 1.00 7.44
N LYS A 124 -16.30 1.36 8.19
CA LYS A 124 -17.69 0.95 7.90
C LYS A 124 -18.16 1.44 6.54
N PHE A 125 -17.81 2.69 6.16
CA PHE A 125 -18.17 3.25 4.87
C PHE A 125 -17.51 2.48 3.72
N ILE A 126 -16.20 2.24 3.81
CA ILE A 126 -15.46 1.47 2.80
C ILE A 126 -16.06 0.07 2.64
N GLN A 127 -16.33 -0.64 3.75
CA GLN A 127 -16.91 -1.99 3.71
C GLN A 127 -18.31 -2.04 3.10
N LYS A 128 -19.17 -1.06 3.41
CA LYS A 128 -20.58 -1.10 3.03
C LYS A 128 -20.88 -0.46 1.67
N GLN A 129 -20.08 0.53 1.26
CA GLN A 129 -20.38 1.32 0.06
C GLN A 129 -19.32 1.15 -1.02
N VAL A 130 -18.04 1.25 -0.67
CA VAL A 130 -16.96 1.24 -1.66
C VAL A 130 -16.64 -0.18 -2.14
N LEU A 131 -16.46 -1.11 -1.22
CA LEU A 131 -16.07 -2.48 -1.55
C LEU A 131 -17.05 -3.18 -2.50
N PRO A 132 -18.37 -3.19 -2.27
CA PRO A 132 -19.32 -3.81 -3.20
C PRO A 132 -19.32 -3.17 -4.59
N ALA A 133 -19.15 -1.84 -4.67
CA ALA A 133 -19.09 -1.12 -5.93
C ALA A 133 -17.84 -1.47 -6.76
N LEU A 134 -16.74 -1.86 -6.11
CA LEU A 134 -15.50 -2.26 -6.77
C LEU A 134 -15.50 -3.73 -7.20
N GLN A 135 -16.04 -4.62 -6.37
CA GLN A 135 -16.02 -6.07 -6.62
C GLN A 135 -16.69 -6.48 -7.93
N SER A 136 -17.68 -5.70 -8.40
CA SER A 136 -18.40 -5.96 -9.66
C SER A 136 -17.67 -5.45 -10.90
N GLN A 137 -16.54 -4.75 -10.76
CA GLN A 137 -15.86 -4.14 -11.90
C GLN A 137 -14.84 -5.09 -12.52
N LYS A 138 -14.73 -4.99 -13.85
CA LYS A 138 -13.75 -5.76 -14.63
C LYS A 138 -12.34 -5.46 -14.13
N GLY A 139 -11.53 -6.49 -14.01
CA GLY A 139 -10.12 -6.39 -13.62
C GLY A 139 -9.88 -6.07 -12.14
N TYR A 140 -10.92 -5.97 -11.30
CA TYR A 140 -10.76 -5.80 -9.86
C TYR A 140 -10.06 -7.01 -9.24
N ARG A 141 -9.06 -6.76 -8.39
CA ARG A 141 -8.28 -7.81 -7.72
C ARG A 141 -8.30 -7.72 -6.21
N ALA A 142 -8.22 -6.50 -5.66
CA ALA A 142 -8.19 -6.32 -4.22
C ALA A 142 -8.54 -4.89 -3.80
N LEU A 143 -9.06 -4.76 -2.56
CA LEU A 143 -9.09 -3.53 -1.79
C LEU A 143 -8.39 -3.76 -0.45
N ILE A 144 -7.40 -2.91 -0.17
CA ILE A 144 -6.63 -2.94 1.07
C ILE A 144 -6.77 -1.57 1.75
N MET A 145 -7.28 -1.56 2.98
CA MET A 145 -7.29 -0.36 3.82
C MET A 145 -6.34 -0.53 5.00
N ASN A 146 -5.47 0.44 5.16
CA ASN A 146 -4.55 0.54 6.28
C ASN A 146 -4.82 1.82 7.06
N VAL A 147 -4.69 1.79 8.37
CA VAL A 147 -4.92 2.94 9.25
C VAL A 147 -3.81 3.08 10.28
N ASP A 148 -3.44 4.31 10.57
CA ASP A 148 -2.77 4.70 11.81
C ASP A 148 -3.84 5.24 12.77
N ARG A 149 -4.19 4.45 13.78
CA ARG A 149 -5.24 4.81 14.73
C ARG A 149 -4.87 6.00 15.61
N THR A 150 -3.58 6.30 15.73
CA THR A 150 -3.10 7.43 16.55
C THR A 150 -3.34 8.76 15.87
N THR A 151 -3.10 8.80 14.57
CA THR A 151 -3.20 10.04 13.77
C THR A 151 -4.49 10.17 12.99
N GLY A 152 -5.21 9.05 12.77
CA GLY A 152 -6.34 8.96 11.85
C GLY A 152 -5.94 8.87 10.37
N GLN A 153 -4.65 8.93 10.07
CA GLN A 153 -4.18 8.78 8.69
C GLN A 153 -4.49 7.37 8.18
N SER A 154 -4.98 7.30 6.96
CA SER A 154 -5.28 6.02 6.31
C SER A 154 -4.80 5.98 4.87
N THR A 155 -4.65 4.76 4.35
CA THR A 155 -4.47 4.51 2.92
C THR A 155 -5.48 3.48 2.44
N VAL A 156 -6.05 3.72 1.27
CA VAL A 156 -6.92 2.77 0.57
C VAL A 156 -6.31 2.46 -0.78
N SER A 157 -5.83 1.23 -0.93
CA SER A 157 -5.28 0.72 -2.19
C SER A 157 -6.32 -0.12 -2.90
N THR A 158 -6.57 0.15 -4.18
CA THR A 158 -7.34 -0.73 -5.06
C THR A 158 -6.42 -1.28 -6.13
N VAL A 159 -6.48 -2.60 -6.34
CA VAL A 159 -5.57 -3.33 -7.25
C VAL A 159 -6.36 -3.83 -8.45
N TRP A 160 -5.77 -3.69 -9.63
CA TRP A 160 -6.40 -3.94 -10.92
C TRP A 160 -5.49 -4.77 -11.84
N ASP A 161 -6.10 -5.58 -12.70
CA ASP A 161 -5.34 -6.40 -13.67
C ASP A 161 -4.56 -5.55 -14.66
N THR A 162 -5.17 -4.46 -15.16
CA THR A 162 -4.56 -3.57 -16.15
C THR A 162 -4.71 -2.10 -15.78
N GLN A 163 -3.88 -1.26 -16.35
CA GLN A 163 -4.01 0.20 -16.22
C GLN A 163 -5.36 0.69 -16.78
N ALA A 164 -5.81 0.12 -17.88
CA ALA A 164 -7.10 0.47 -18.48
C ALA A 164 -8.29 0.15 -17.56
N ASP A 165 -8.27 -1.01 -16.87
CA ASP A 165 -9.31 -1.36 -15.89
C ASP A 165 -9.29 -0.39 -14.69
N LEU A 166 -8.09 -0.03 -14.21
CA LEU A 166 -7.93 0.99 -13.16
C LEU A 166 -8.51 2.33 -13.59
N GLU A 167 -8.19 2.81 -14.80
CA GLU A 167 -8.67 4.09 -15.33
C GLU A 167 -10.20 4.07 -15.55
N ALA A 168 -10.72 3.00 -16.12
CA ALA A 168 -12.16 2.82 -16.34
C ALA A 168 -12.96 2.83 -15.02
N SER A 169 -12.37 2.37 -13.92
CA SER A 169 -13.01 2.39 -12.61
C SER A 169 -13.29 3.80 -12.07
N GLU A 170 -12.57 4.82 -12.55
CA GLU A 170 -12.62 6.19 -11.99
C GLU A 170 -14.03 6.77 -12.00
N SER A 171 -14.80 6.56 -13.07
CA SER A 171 -16.17 7.06 -13.18
C SER A 171 -17.11 6.54 -12.08
N LYS A 172 -16.81 5.35 -11.53
CA LYS A 172 -17.61 4.72 -10.47
C LYS A 172 -17.13 5.08 -9.06
N VAL A 173 -15.85 5.37 -8.89
CA VAL A 173 -15.26 5.53 -7.54
C VAL A 173 -14.97 6.98 -7.16
N SER A 174 -15.04 7.93 -8.07
CA SER A 174 -14.71 9.33 -7.78
C SER A 174 -15.63 9.98 -6.74
N SER A 175 -16.95 9.74 -6.83
CA SER A 175 -17.91 10.20 -5.81
C SER A 175 -17.70 9.48 -4.48
N LEU A 176 -17.61 8.14 -4.51
CA LEU A 176 -17.41 7.33 -3.31
C LEU A 176 -16.10 7.69 -2.57
N ARG A 177 -15.08 8.16 -3.29
CA ARG A 177 -13.84 8.64 -2.69
C ARG A 177 -14.05 9.89 -1.84
N ARG A 178 -14.86 10.85 -2.31
CA ARG A 178 -15.22 12.05 -1.54
C ARG A 178 -16.00 11.68 -0.30
N ASP A 179 -17.05 10.88 -0.47
CA ASP A 179 -17.89 10.44 0.64
C ASP A 179 -17.08 9.65 1.69
N ALA A 180 -16.07 8.86 1.24
CA ALA A 180 -15.15 8.16 2.13
C ALA A 180 -14.21 9.13 2.87
N ALA A 181 -13.76 10.21 2.24
CA ALA A 181 -12.98 11.26 2.89
C ALA A 181 -13.81 11.97 3.95
N ASP A 182 -15.04 12.33 3.65
CA ASP A 182 -15.98 12.93 4.62
C ASP A 182 -16.21 12.00 5.81
N ALA A 183 -16.43 10.70 5.56
CA ALA A 183 -16.57 9.70 6.61
C ALA A 183 -15.32 9.56 7.50
N ALA A 184 -14.13 9.86 6.95
CA ALA A 184 -12.86 9.88 7.66
C ALA A 184 -12.57 11.23 8.35
N GLY A 185 -13.40 12.26 8.14
CA GLY A 185 -13.16 13.63 8.62
C GLY A 185 -12.00 14.33 7.89
N ALA A 186 -11.73 13.95 6.64
CA ALA A 186 -10.65 14.51 5.83
C ALA A 186 -11.20 15.51 4.81
N ALA A 187 -10.47 16.62 4.64
CA ALA A 187 -10.82 17.65 3.66
C ALA A 187 -10.43 17.25 2.22
N ASP A 188 -9.42 16.39 2.06
CA ASP A 188 -8.88 16.02 0.76
C ASP A 188 -8.31 14.59 0.75
N VAL A 189 -8.16 14.03 -0.46
CA VAL A 189 -7.57 12.73 -0.72
C VAL A 189 -6.45 12.86 -1.75
N LYS A 190 -5.25 12.49 -1.36
CA LYS A 190 -4.16 12.36 -2.32
C LYS A 190 -4.32 11.06 -3.10
N VAL A 191 -4.49 11.14 -4.42
CA VAL A 191 -4.66 10.00 -5.31
C VAL A 191 -3.41 9.81 -6.15
N GLU A 192 -2.84 8.61 -6.12
CA GLU A 192 -1.66 8.25 -6.91
C GLU A 192 -1.87 6.90 -7.58
N MET A 193 -1.23 6.71 -8.73
CA MET A 193 -1.28 5.47 -9.49
C MET A 193 0.12 4.87 -9.60
N PHE A 194 0.21 3.57 -9.42
CA PHE A 194 1.46 2.81 -9.43
C PHE A 194 1.34 1.52 -10.22
N GLU A 195 2.46 1.05 -10.75
CA GLU A 195 2.65 -0.32 -11.15
C GLU A 195 3.14 -1.14 -9.93
N SER A 196 2.57 -2.31 -9.68
CA SER A 196 3.07 -3.28 -8.71
C SER A 196 4.12 -4.16 -9.39
N VAL A 197 5.40 -3.91 -9.13
CA VAL A 197 6.52 -4.65 -9.73
C VAL A 197 6.99 -5.85 -8.91
N PHE A 198 6.52 -5.94 -7.68
CA PHE A 198 6.69 -7.09 -6.78
C PHE A 198 5.53 -7.17 -5.81
N ALA A 199 4.97 -8.36 -5.62
CA ALA A 199 3.95 -8.60 -4.60
C ALA A 199 3.95 -10.07 -4.18
N GLU A 200 4.35 -10.32 -2.95
CA GLU A 200 4.21 -11.60 -2.27
C GLU A 200 3.61 -11.34 -0.89
N VAL A 201 2.44 -11.89 -0.63
CA VAL A 201 1.71 -11.71 0.62
C VAL A 201 1.17 -13.06 1.06
N LYS A 202 1.46 -13.44 2.31
CA LYS A 202 0.86 -14.61 2.93
C LYS A 202 -0.66 -14.45 2.92
N GLN A 203 -1.36 -15.45 2.42
CA GLN A 203 -2.81 -15.47 2.57
C GLN A 203 -3.12 -15.71 4.06
N PRO A 204 -4.09 -15.00 4.66
CA PRO A 204 -4.55 -15.37 5.98
C PRO A 204 -5.03 -16.82 5.92
N SER A 205 -4.61 -17.62 6.88
CA SER A 205 -5.16 -18.98 7.06
C SER A 205 -6.68 -18.86 7.12
N ARG A 206 -7.38 -19.53 6.21
CA ARG A 206 -8.83 -19.66 6.34
C ARG A 206 -9.06 -20.45 7.63
N VAL A 207 -9.56 -19.78 8.67
CA VAL A 207 -10.08 -20.41 9.87
C VAL A 207 -11.45 -20.97 9.55
#